data_d0a75c264fe284fb81cd06738b3300ed
#
_entry.id   d0a75c264fe284fb81cd06738b3300ed
#
_cell.length_a   1.000
_cell.length_b   1.000
_cell.length_c   1.000
_cell.angle_alpha   90.00
_cell.angle_beta   90.00
_cell.angle_gamma   90.00
#
_symmetry.space_group_name_H-M   'P 1'
#
loop_
_entity.id
_entity.type
_entity.pdbx_description
1 polymer ?
#
loop_
_entity_poly.entity_id
_entity_poly.type
_entity_poly.pdbx_seq_one_letter_code
_entity_poly.pdbx_strand_id
1 'polypeptide(L)'
;MSDQRTALVLGGGGITGIAWEIGVLAGLAEAGVDLSGADLVVGTSAGSVVGAQLTSGADLEALFARQLEPPTGERAARMTRAALARYGWAVLRSRGDDVVFRRRVGALALAAEQAGLTPTEQERLDVIGSRLVSRAWPDRDLRITTVDAQTGEFRVLDRTSGVPLLQAVAASCAVPGVYPPVTIDGRR
;
A
#
# COMPACT_ATOMS: atom_id res chain seq x y z
N MET A 1 -14.66 -26.48 -19.87
CA MET A 1 -14.40 -25.78 -18.60
C MET A 1 -14.16 -24.34 -18.97
N SER A 2 -14.97 -23.39 -18.50
CA SER A 2 -14.74 -21.95 -18.76
C SER A 2 -13.42 -21.55 -18.16
N ASP A 3 -12.56 -20.93 -18.94
CA ASP A 3 -11.29 -20.34 -18.52
C ASP A 3 -11.63 -19.04 -17.73
N GLN A 4 -12.14 -19.24 -16.51
CA GLN A 4 -12.63 -18.15 -15.66
C GLN A 4 -11.43 -17.59 -14.90
N ARG A 5 -10.93 -16.44 -15.36
CA ARG A 5 -9.83 -15.72 -14.70
C ARG A 5 -10.34 -14.97 -13.48
N THR A 6 -9.58 -15.03 -12.40
CA THR A 6 -9.92 -14.42 -11.12
C THR A 6 -9.01 -13.23 -10.82
N ALA A 7 -9.59 -12.11 -10.41
CA ALA A 7 -8.86 -10.96 -9.92
C ALA A 7 -9.16 -10.73 -8.44
N LEU A 8 -8.11 -10.59 -7.63
CA LEU A 8 -8.19 -10.22 -6.22
C LEU A 8 -7.78 -8.75 -6.06
N VAL A 9 -8.70 -7.92 -5.58
CA VAL A 9 -8.44 -6.49 -5.34
C VAL A 9 -8.41 -6.24 -3.84
N LEU A 10 -7.24 -5.82 -3.34
CA LEU A 10 -6.95 -5.59 -1.93
C LEU A 10 -6.81 -4.09 -1.65
N GLY A 11 -7.54 -3.61 -0.65
CA GLY A 11 -7.69 -2.19 -0.36
C GLY A 11 -6.63 -1.61 0.57
N GLY A 12 -6.82 -0.34 0.94
CA GLY A 12 -6.03 0.32 1.98
C GLY A 12 -6.61 0.09 3.37
N GLY A 13 -5.78 0.14 4.42
CA GLY A 13 -6.27 -0.05 5.80
C GLY A 13 -5.17 0.01 6.86
N GLY A 14 -3.92 0.28 6.46
CA GLY A 14 -2.77 0.27 7.37
C GLY A 14 -2.53 -1.12 7.96
N ILE A 15 -1.96 -1.20 9.16
CA ILE A 15 -1.67 -2.48 9.84
C ILE A 15 -2.95 -3.26 10.10
N THR A 16 -4.00 -2.57 10.52
CA THR A 16 -5.32 -3.18 10.76
C THR A 16 -5.92 -3.75 9.47
N GLY A 17 -5.70 -3.06 8.33
CA GLY A 17 -6.11 -3.56 7.02
C GLY A 17 -5.37 -4.83 6.62
N ILE A 18 -4.06 -4.90 6.85
CA ILE A 18 -3.26 -6.12 6.61
C ILE A 18 -3.84 -7.29 7.39
N ALA A 19 -4.07 -7.11 8.70
CA ALA A 19 -4.61 -8.16 9.56
C ALA A 19 -6.04 -8.58 9.13
N TRP A 20 -6.86 -7.61 8.75
CA TRP A 20 -8.23 -7.86 8.28
C TRP A 20 -8.25 -8.63 6.95
N GLU A 21 -7.46 -8.20 5.98
CA GLU A 21 -7.37 -8.85 4.66
C GLU A 21 -6.87 -10.29 4.79
N ILE A 22 -5.80 -10.51 5.56
CA ILE A 22 -5.27 -11.85 5.81
C ILE A 22 -6.30 -12.72 6.53
N GLY A 23 -6.98 -12.18 7.55
CA GLY A 23 -8.02 -12.89 8.29
C GLY A 23 -9.21 -13.29 7.40
N VAL A 24 -9.67 -12.41 6.52
CA VAL A 24 -10.75 -12.70 5.58
C VAL A 24 -10.32 -13.77 4.58
N LEU A 25 -9.12 -13.66 4.01
CA LEU A 25 -8.60 -14.65 3.06
C LEU A 25 -8.43 -16.03 3.72
N ALA A 26 -7.91 -16.09 4.95
CA ALA A 26 -7.77 -17.32 5.70
C ALA A 26 -9.13 -17.96 6.00
N GLY A 27 -10.11 -17.18 6.46
CA GLY A 27 -11.47 -17.68 6.72
C GLY A 27 -12.18 -18.16 5.44
N LEU A 28 -11.96 -17.51 4.30
CA LEU A 28 -12.48 -17.97 3.01
C LEU A 28 -11.84 -19.30 2.58
N ALA A 29 -10.51 -19.42 2.73
CA ALA A 29 -9.78 -20.64 2.41
C ALA A 29 -10.25 -21.82 3.30
N GLU A 30 -10.47 -21.59 4.60
CA GLU A 30 -11.04 -22.56 5.52
C GLU A 30 -12.45 -23.00 5.11
N ALA A 31 -13.23 -22.08 4.53
CA ALA A 31 -14.55 -22.38 3.98
C ALA A 31 -14.52 -23.01 2.56
N GLY A 32 -13.32 -23.33 2.04
CA GLY A 32 -13.14 -23.96 0.72
C GLY A 32 -13.05 -22.98 -0.46
N VAL A 33 -12.92 -21.67 -0.18
CA VAL A 33 -12.76 -20.63 -1.21
C VAL A 33 -11.35 -20.05 -1.11
N ASP A 34 -10.39 -20.67 -1.78
CA ASP A 34 -9.01 -20.19 -1.84
C ASP A 34 -8.82 -19.12 -2.94
N LEU A 35 -8.60 -17.88 -2.54
CA LEU A 35 -8.32 -16.76 -3.43
C LEU A 35 -6.81 -16.45 -3.53
N SER A 36 -5.96 -17.18 -2.79
CA SER A 36 -4.51 -16.94 -2.81
C SER A 36 -3.91 -17.20 -4.19
N GLY A 37 -4.57 -18.06 -5.00
CA GLY A 37 -4.21 -18.42 -6.36
C GLY A 37 -4.73 -17.49 -7.47
N ALA A 38 -5.33 -16.33 -7.18
CA ALA A 38 -5.89 -15.42 -8.18
C ALA A 38 -4.90 -15.09 -9.31
N ASP A 39 -5.38 -15.02 -10.56
CA ASP A 39 -4.57 -14.74 -11.76
C ASP A 39 -3.99 -13.32 -11.75
N LEU A 40 -4.73 -12.38 -11.19
CA LEU A 40 -4.33 -10.97 -11.04
C LEU A 40 -4.56 -10.54 -9.59
N VAL A 41 -3.57 -9.90 -9.00
CA VAL A 41 -3.70 -9.23 -7.69
C VAL A 41 -3.45 -7.74 -7.85
N VAL A 42 -4.40 -6.92 -7.41
CA VAL A 42 -4.26 -5.47 -7.39
C VAL A 42 -4.24 -5.01 -5.93
N GLY A 43 -3.17 -4.35 -5.51
CA GLY A 43 -3.00 -3.92 -4.12
C GLY A 43 -2.84 -2.42 -3.95
N THR A 44 -3.49 -1.86 -2.92
CA THR A 44 -3.33 -0.48 -2.49
C THR A 44 -2.92 -0.44 -1.02
N SER A 45 -1.80 0.21 -0.67
CA SER A 45 -1.35 0.36 0.72
C SER A 45 -1.26 -0.98 1.47
N ALA A 46 -2.13 -1.26 2.46
CA ALA A 46 -2.21 -2.56 3.13
C ALA A 46 -2.27 -3.71 2.11
N GLY A 47 -3.16 -3.60 1.14
CA GLY A 47 -3.34 -4.59 0.08
C GLY A 47 -2.12 -4.75 -0.83
N SER A 48 -1.27 -3.74 -0.97
CA SER A 48 0.00 -3.89 -1.70
C SER A 48 1.00 -4.78 -0.94
N VAL A 49 0.99 -4.72 0.39
CA VAL A 49 1.80 -5.60 1.25
C VAL A 49 1.27 -7.04 1.18
N VAL A 50 -0.03 -7.23 1.43
CA VAL A 50 -0.66 -8.55 1.39
C VAL A 50 -0.54 -9.18 0.00
N GLY A 51 -0.81 -8.40 -1.05
CA GLY A 51 -0.66 -8.84 -2.43
C GLY A 51 0.77 -9.28 -2.76
N ALA A 52 1.77 -8.52 -2.33
CA ALA A 52 3.18 -8.89 -2.51
C ALA A 52 3.55 -10.16 -1.75
N GLN A 53 3.03 -10.36 -0.53
CA GLN A 53 3.25 -11.58 0.26
C GLN A 53 2.64 -12.81 -0.45
N LEU A 54 1.36 -12.75 -0.81
CA LEU A 54 0.65 -13.85 -1.45
C LEU A 54 1.25 -14.24 -2.82
N THR A 55 1.56 -13.25 -3.64
CA THR A 55 2.11 -13.50 -4.97
C THR A 55 3.58 -13.95 -4.95
N SER A 56 4.30 -13.68 -3.87
CA SER A 56 5.67 -14.20 -3.62
C SER A 56 5.68 -15.59 -2.98
N GLY A 57 4.53 -16.25 -2.84
CA GLY A 57 4.42 -17.62 -2.34
C GLY A 57 4.45 -17.74 -0.81
N ALA A 58 4.09 -16.65 -0.09
CA ALA A 58 3.88 -16.75 1.34
C ALA A 58 2.72 -17.68 1.66
N ASP A 59 2.91 -18.56 2.64
CA ASP A 59 1.83 -19.39 3.15
C ASP A 59 0.81 -18.54 3.92
N LEU A 60 -0.47 -18.66 3.54
CA LEU A 60 -1.55 -17.86 4.10
C LEU A 60 -1.78 -18.16 5.59
N GLU A 61 -1.63 -19.43 6.01
CA GLU A 61 -1.79 -19.83 7.40
C GLU A 61 -0.66 -19.23 8.26
N ALA A 62 0.57 -19.25 7.76
CA ALA A 62 1.70 -18.60 8.42
C ALA A 62 1.54 -17.07 8.50
N LEU A 63 1.01 -16.44 7.46
CA LEU A 63 0.68 -15.01 7.48
C LEU A 63 -0.39 -14.71 8.54
N PHE A 64 -1.42 -15.55 8.65
CA PHE A 64 -2.48 -15.40 9.64
C PHE A 64 -1.92 -15.57 11.06
N ALA A 65 -1.14 -16.60 11.32
CA ALA A 65 -0.51 -16.84 12.62
C ALA A 65 0.31 -15.63 13.10
N ARG A 66 1.07 -15.00 12.20
CA ARG A 66 1.83 -13.77 12.49
C ARG A 66 0.96 -12.58 12.90
N GLN A 67 -0.30 -12.51 12.47
CA GLN A 67 -1.20 -11.43 12.89
C GLN A 67 -1.68 -11.60 14.35
N LEU A 68 -1.56 -12.79 14.90
CA LEU A 68 -1.93 -13.10 16.29
C LEU A 68 -0.79 -12.83 17.28
N GLU A 69 0.43 -12.61 16.77
CA GLU A 69 1.58 -12.28 17.61
C GLU A 69 1.48 -10.83 18.13
N PRO A 70 2.04 -10.56 19.33
CA PRO A 70 2.11 -9.19 19.84
C PRO A 70 2.87 -8.28 18.86
N PRO A 71 2.39 -7.03 18.65
CA PRO A 71 3.03 -6.13 17.72
C PRO A 71 4.47 -5.80 18.15
N THR A 72 5.44 -6.13 17.32
CA THR A 72 6.85 -5.84 17.55
C THR A 72 7.18 -4.44 17.03
N GLY A 73 7.19 -3.44 17.92
CA GLY A 73 7.86 -2.16 17.68
C GLY A 73 7.20 -1.18 16.72
N GLU A 74 6.11 -1.51 16.05
CA GLU A 74 5.43 -0.56 15.16
C GLU A 74 4.56 0.43 15.93
N ARG A 75 4.93 1.70 15.86
CA ARG A 75 4.07 2.78 16.30
C ARG A 75 3.01 3.04 15.23
N ALA A 76 1.73 2.83 15.57
CA ALA A 76 0.63 3.28 14.72
C ALA A 76 0.78 4.79 14.50
N ALA A 77 1.07 5.18 13.27
CA ALA A 77 1.16 6.59 12.93
C ALA A 77 -0.24 7.21 13.04
N ARG A 78 -0.36 8.24 13.86
CA ARG A 78 -1.63 8.94 14.07
C ARG A 78 -1.67 10.21 13.24
N MET A 79 -2.72 10.34 12.45
CA MET A 79 -2.99 11.59 11.77
C MET A 79 -3.37 12.66 12.79
N THR A 80 -2.66 13.80 12.77
CA THR A 80 -2.98 14.93 13.67
C THR A 80 -4.30 15.59 13.28
N ARG A 81 -4.95 16.27 14.24
CA ARG A 81 -6.16 17.05 13.96
C ARG A 81 -5.94 18.09 12.86
N ALA A 82 -4.76 18.70 12.81
CA ALA A 82 -4.40 19.65 11.76
C ALA A 82 -4.29 18.98 10.38
N ALA A 83 -3.72 17.77 10.30
CA ALA A 83 -3.69 17.00 9.06
C ALA A 83 -5.10 16.64 8.60
N LEU A 84 -5.98 16.16 9.49
CA LEU A 84 -7.38 15.88 9.18
C LEU A 84 -8.13 17.11 8.64
N ALA A 85 -7.95 18.28 9.27
CA ALA A 85 -8.55 19.53 8.81
C ALA A 85 -8.05 19.92 7.40
N ARG A 86 -6.77 19.74 7.12
CA ARG A 86 -6.17 20.00 5.79
C ARG A 86 -6.70 19.03 4.73
N TYR A 87 -6.90 17.75 5.09
CA TYR A 87 -7.57 16.78 4.20
C TYR A 87 -9.01 17.19 3.89
N GLY A 88 -9.80 17.51 4.91
CA GLY A 88 -11.17 17.99 4.73
C GLY A 88 -11.23 19.24 3.83
N TRP A 89 -10.30 20.16 4.01
CA TRP A 89 -10.20 21.34 3.15
C TRP A 89 -9.80 21.01 1.71
N ALA A 90 -8.88 20.03 1.52
CA ALA A 90 -8.51 19.56 0.19
C ALA A 90 -9.71 18.93 -0.53
N VAL A 91 -10.54 18.12 0.15
CA VAL A 91 -11.79 17.57 -0.39
C VAL A 91 -12.72 18.69 -0.82
N LEU A 92 -13.02 19.64 0.08
CA LEU A 92 -13.95 20.73 -0.19
C LEU A 92 -13.51 21.60 -1.37
N ARG A 93 -12.20 21.87 -1.47
CA ARG A 93 -11.65 22.72 -2.52
C ARG A 93 -11.46 22.02 -3.86
N SER A 94 -11.54 20.71 -3.90
CA SER A 94 -11.40 19.91 -5.14
C SER A 94 -12.69 19.84 -5.94
N ARG A 95 -13.84 20.21 -5.33
CA ARG A 95 -15.16 20.28 -6.00
C ARG A 95 -15.51 19.02 -6.80
N GLY A 96 -15.08 17.84 -6.33
CA GLY A 96 -15.30 16.56 -7.00
C GLY A 96 -14.28 16.22 -8.11
N ASP A 97 -13.27 17.04 -8.33
CA ASP A 97 -12.17 16.73 -9.25
C ASP A 97 -11.11 15.90 -8.52
N ASP A 98 -10.99 14.63 -8.88
CA ASP A 98 -10.08 13.67 -8.28
C ASP A 98 -8.59 14.02 -8.50
N VAL A 99 -8.24 14.57 -9.65
CA VAL A 99 -6.85 14.96 -9.97
C VAL A 99 -6.45 16.15 -9.09
N VAL A 100 -7.33 17.15 -9.00
CA VAL A 100 -7.13 18.31 -8.12
C VAL A 100 -7.03 17.87 -6.67
N PHE A 101 -7.87 16.93 -6.23
CA PHE A 101 -7.81 16.37 -4.88
C PHE A 101 -6.45 15.69 -4.63
N ARG A 102 -6.05 14.74 -5.47
CA ARG A 102 -4.78 14.02 -5.35
C ARG A 102 -3.58 14.96 -5.33
N ARG A 103 -3.57 15.98 -6.20
CA ARG A 103 -2.49 16.98 -6.24
C ARG A 103 -2.42 17.82 -4.96
N ARG A 104 -3.57 18.21 -4.37
CA ARG A 104 -3.60 18.94 -3.09
C ARG A 104 -3.09 18.09 -1.93
N VAL A 105 -3.49 16.83 -1.89
CA VAL A 105 -3.05 15.87 -0.87
C VAL A 105 -1.55 15.56 -1.04
N GLY A 106 -1.08 15.43 -2.29
CA GLY A 106 0.35 15.30 -2.60
C GLY A 106 1.17 16.48 -2.10
N ALA A 107 0.69 17.71 -2.30
CA ALA A 107 1.35 18.90 -1.79
C ALA A 107 1.43 18.91 -0.24
N LEU A 108 0.41 18.38 0.46
CA LEU A 108 0.47 18.22 1.93
C LEU A 108 1.54 17.21 2.34
N ALA A 109 1.71 16.11 1.59
CA ALA A 109 2.76 15.12 1.85
C ALA A 109 4.15 15.73 1.73
N LEU A 110 4.42 16.42 0.62
CA LEU A 110 5.69 17.10 0.36
C LEU A 110 6.00 18.17 1.42
N ALA A 111 5.01 18.96 1.81
CA ALA A 111 5.18 19.98 2.85
C ALA A 111 5.47 19.37 4.24
N ALA A 112 4.83 18.23 4.57
CA ALA A 112 5.07 17.54 5.83
C ALA A 112 6.50 16.97 5.90
N GLU A 113 6.98 16.41 4.82
CA GLU A 113 8.36 15.92 4.71
C GLU A 113 9.37 17.07 4.84
N GLN A 114 9.19 18.14 4.07
CA GLN A 114 10.07 19.33 4.14
C GLN A 114 10.12 19.94 5.54
N ALA A 115 9.03 19.87 6.28
CA ALA A 115 8.95 20.33 7.66
C ALA A 115 9.50 19.34 8.71
N GLY A 116 10.04 18.19 8.28
CA GLY A 116 10.57 17.14 9.17
C GLY A 116 9.50 16.48 10.06
N LEU A 117 8.25 16.48 9.62
CA LEU A 117 7.11 15.90 10.36
C LEU A 117 6.88 14.42 10.08
N THR A 118 7.62 13.83 9.14
CA THR A 118 7.58 12.42 8.77
C THR A 118 8.91 11.73 9.14
N PRO A 119 8.92 10.40 9.26
CA PRO A 119 10.18 9.64 9.25
C PRO A 119 10.96 9.92 7.95
N THR A 120 12.21 9.50 7.91
CA THR A 120 12.99 9.51 6.65
C THR A 120 12.46 8.46 5.67
N GLU A 121 12.70 8.67 4.38
CA GLU A 121 12.34 7.69 3.34
C GLU A 121 13.02 6.34 3.61
N GLN A 122 14.30 6.35 4.02
CA GLN A 122 15.04 5.11 4.31
C GLN A 122 14.44 4.33 5.48
N GLU A 123 14.12 4.99 6.59
CA GLU A 123 13.44 4.34 7.73
C GLU A 123 12.12 3.70 7.28
N ARG A 124 11.40 4.36 6.38
CA ARG A 124 10.15 3.82 5.86
C ARG A 124 10.35 2.62 4.94
N LEU A 125 11.37 2.67 4.07
CA LEU A 125 11.75 1.53 3.23
C LEU A 125 12.15 0.31 4.07
N ASP A 126 12.89 0.51 5.17
CA ASP A 126 13.29 -0.57 6.05
C ASP A 126 12.08 -1.24 6.72
N VAL A 127 11.12 -0.45 7.21
CA VAL A 127 9.87 -0.95 7.79
C VAL A 127 9.05 -1.74 6.77
N ILE A 128 8.88 -1.24 5.56
CA ILE A 128 8.15 -1.96 4.51
C ILE A 128 8.93 -3.21 4.09
N GLY A 129 10.25 -3.10 3.94
CA GLY A 129 11.11 -4.23 3.57
C GLY A 129 11.04 -5.40 4.57
N SER A 130 10.86 -5.14 5.87
CA SER A 130 10.72 -6.18 6.89
C SER A 130 9.40 -6.96 6.80
N ARG A 131 8.41 -6.43 6.09
CA ARG A 131 7.11 -7.08 5.87
C ARG A 131 7.08 -7.94 4.61
N LEU A 132 7.97 -7.70 3.65
CA LEU A 132 8.00 -8.42 2.39
C LEU A 132 8.77 -9.73 2.53
N VAL A 133 8.26 -10.79 1.91
CA VAL A 133 8.92 -12.10 1.81
C VAL A 133 10.07 -12.05 0.80
N SER A 134 9.88 -11.30 -0.28
CA SER A 134 10.86 -11.08 -1.34
C SER A 134 10.92 -9.61 -1.71
N ARG A 135 12.11 -9.13 -2.11
CA ARG A 135 12.29 -7.79 -2.68
C ARG A 135 12.18 -7.77 -4.21
N ALA A 136 12.16 -8.94 -4.83
CA ALA A 136 11.93 -9.09 -6.26
C ALA A 136 10.44 -9.14 -6.57
N TRP A 137 10.05 -8.60 -7.72
CA TRP A 137 8.70 -8.79 -8.24
C TRP A 137 8.41 -10.27 -8.44
N PRO A 138 7.22 -10.75 -8.06
CA PRO A 138 6.80 -12.11 -8.32
C PRO A 138 6.56 -12.35 -9.82
N ASP A 139 6.54 -13.63 -10.22
CA ASP A 139 6.16 -14.00 -11.59
C ASP A 139 4.66 -13.86 -11.85
N ARG A 140 3.86 -13.89 -10.79
CA ARG A 140 2.41 -13.68 -10.84
C ARG A 140 2.08 -12.21 -11.13
N ASP A 141 0.94 -11.94 -11.79
CA ASP A 141 0.50 -10.58 -12.12
C ASP A 141 0.10 -9.82 -10.85
N LEU A 142 1.03 -9.05 -10.31
CA LEU A 142 0.83 -8.13 -9.19
C LEU A 142 0.87 -6.70 -9.70
N ARG A 143 -0.15 -5.94 -9.38
CA ARG A 143 -0.27 -4.51 -9.68
C ARG A 143 -0.42 -3.70 -8.42
N ILE A 144 0.37 -2.66 -8.29
CA ILE A 144 0.40 -1.79 -7.12
C ILE A 144 0.00 -0.38 -7.52
N THR A 145 -1.03 0.15 -6.87
CA THR A 145 -1.53 1.49 -7.14
C THR A 145 -0.74 2.54 -6.39
N THR A 146 -0.39 3.62 -7.06
CA THR A 146 0.33 4.77 -6.51
C THR A 146 -0.22 6.07 -7.06
N VAL A 147 0.16 7.19 -6.46
CA VAL A 147 -0.16 8.54 -6.93
C VAL A 147 1.10 9.38 -6.87
N ASP A 148 1.41 10.07 -7.97
CA ASP A 148 2.47 11.07 -8.00
C ASP A 148 2.07 12.28 -7.15
N ALA A 149 2.85 12.60 -6.12
CA ALA A 149 2.54 13.65 -5.16
C ALA A 149 2.64 15.06 -5.76
N GLN A 150 3.39 15.24 -6.85
CA GLN A 150 3.58 16.54 -7.51
C GLN A 150 2.45 16.83 -8.51
N THR A 151 2.04 15.83 -9.29
CA THR A 151 1.08 15.98 -10.37
C THR A 151 -0.34 15.53 -10.03
N GLY A 152 -0.50 14.63 -9.04
CA GLY A 152 -1.76 13.95 -8.74
C GLY A 152 -2.10 12.82 -9.75
N GLU A 153 -1.15 12.46 -10.62
CA GLU A 153 -1.32 11.38 -11.58
C GLU A 153 -1.45 10.03 -10.86
N PHE A 154 -2.49 9.29 -11.18
CA PHE A 154 -2.66 7.92 -10.73
C PHE A 154 -1.80 6.99 -11.59
N ARG A 155 -1.02 6.12 -10.94
CA ARG A 155 -0.15 5.16 -11.62
C ARG A 155 -0.36 3.77 -11.05
N VAL A 156 -0.28 2.78 -11.92
CA VAL A 156 -0.25 1.38 -11.56
C VAL A 156 1.14 0.85 -11.90
N LEU A 157 1.82 0.32 -10.89
CA LEU A 157 3.16 -0.23 -11.03
C LEU A 157 3.09 -1.76 -11.03
N ASP A 158 3.90 -2.38 -11.86
CA ASP A 158 4.06 -3.83 -12.00
C ASP A 158 5.53 -4.18 -12.29
N ARG A 159 5.81 -5.47 -12.54
CA ARG A 159 7.16 -5.98 -12.84
C ARG A 159 7.82 -5.34 -14.08
N THR A 160 7.01 -4.76 -14.99
CA THR A 160 7.50 -4.13 -16.23
C THR A 160 7.74 -2.64 -16.08
N SER A 161 7.35 -2.05 -14.97
CA SER A 161 7.43 -0.61 -14.70
C SER A 161 8.86 -0.09 -14.46
N GLY A 162 9.86 -0.98 -14.35
CA GLY A 162 11.25 -0.61 -14.02
C GLY A 162 11.48 -0.17 -12.57
N VAL A 163 10.42 -0.16 -11.73
CA VAL A 163 10.47 0.25 -10.33
C VAL A 163 10.67 -0.97 -9.44
N PRO A 164 11.62 -0.98 -8.49
CA PRO A 164 11.76 -2.08 -7.53
C PRO A 164 10.49 -2.30 -6.70
N LEU A 165 10.14 -3.58 -6.44
CA LEU A 165 8.94 -3.94 -5.66
C LEU A 165 8.86 -3.21 -4.31
N LEU A 166 9.98 -3.13 -3.59
CA LEU A 166 10.03 -2.44 -2.31
C LEU A 166 9.61 -0.97 -2.42
N GLN A 167 10.11 -0.26 -3.44
CA GLN A 167 9.74 1.14 -3.66
C GLN A 167 8.27 1.28 -4.07
N ALA A 168 7.74 0.38 -4.91
CA ALA A 168 6.35 0.38 -5.32
C ALA A 168 5.40 0.19 -4.11
N VAL A 169 5.67 -0.80 -3.24
CA VAL A 169 4.90 -1.05 -2.03
C VAL A 169 5.02 0.12 -1.05
N ALA A 170 6.24 0.64 -0.84
CA ALA A 170 6.46 1.76 0.05
C ALA A 170 5.74 3.03 -0.42
N ALA A 171 5.75 3.31 -1.74
CA ALA A 171 5.02 4.44 -2.34
C ALA A 171 3.50 4.29 -2.16
N SER A 172 2.97 3.09 -2.37
CA SER A 172 1.55 2.78 -2.12
C SER A 172 1.16 2.94 -0.64
N CYS A 173 2.11 2.71 0.27
CA CYS A 173 1.93 2.84 1.72
C CYS A 173 2.27 4.25 2.27
N ALA A 174 2.65 5.19 1.42
CA ALA A 174 3.05 6.54 1.82
C ALA A 174 1.82 7.41 2.11
N VAL A 175 1.20 7.22 3.28
CA VAL A 175 0.04 8.03 3.71
C VAL A 175 0.45 9.50 3.83
N PRO A 176 -0.13 10.41 3.01
CA PRO A 176 0.25 11.81 2.94
C PRO A 176 0.18 12.51 4.31
N GLY A 177 1.25 13.21 4.67
CA GLY A 177 1.35 13.91 5.96
C GLY A 177 1.65 13.03 7.17
N VAL A 178 1.78 11.71 6.96
CA VAL A 178 2.12 10.72 7.99
C VAL A 178 3.45 10.03 7.66
N TYR A 179 3.60 9.63 6.42
CA TYR A 179 4.81 9.02 5.90
C TYR A 179 5.38 9.83 4.74
N PRO A 180 6.69 9.77 4.50
CA PRO A 180 7.32 10.50 3.41
C PRO A 180 6.87 9.92 2.06
N PRO A 181 6.74 10.73 1.03
CA PRO A 181 6.66 10.24 -0.35
C PRO A 181 7.94 9.46 -0.70
N VAL A 182 7.82 8.47 -1.57
CA VAL A 182 8.97 7.66 -2.05
C VAL A 182 9.49 8.26 -3.35
N THR A 183 10.82 8.30 -3.48
CA THR A 183 11.49 8.78 -4.70
C THR A 183 11.57 7.67 -5.73
N ILE A 184 10.94 7.86 -6.88
CA ILE A 184 10.98 6.95 -8.03
C ILE A 184 11.35 7.77 -9.27
N ASP A 185 12.49 7.50 -9.88
CA ASP A 185 13.01 8.20 -11.07
C ASP A 185 13.00 9.73 -10.93
N GLY A 186 13.37 10.23 -9.75
CA GLY A 186 13.40 11.66 -9.43
C GLY A 186 12.02 12.31 -9.19
N ARG A 187 10.95 11.56 -9.26
CA ARG A 187 9.56 11.98 -8.92
C ARG A 187 9.20 11.50 -7.52
N ARG A 188 8.21 12.16 -6.92
CA ARG A 188 7.78 11.86 -5.55
C ARG A 188 6.35 11.34 -5.55
#